data_c96d6097a3325cbf02ae37f1f5f3f4ed
#
_entry.id   c96d6097a3325cbf02ae37f1f5f3f4ed
#
_cell.length_a   1.000
_cell.length_b   1.000
_cell.length_c   1.000
_cell.angle_alpha   90.00
_cell.angle_beta   90.00
_cell.angle_gamma   90.00
#
_symmetry.space_group_name_H-M   'P 1'
#
loop_
_entity.id
_entity.type
_entity.pdbx_description
1 polymer ?
#
loop_
_entity_poly.entity_id
_entity_poly.type
_entity_poly.pdbx_seq_one_letter_code
_entity_poly.pdbx_strand_id
1 'polypeptide(L)'
;MKYHELEVSAAKRTKRVGRGISAGQGKTAGRGTKGQKSRTGSKSRPGFAGGQNPLMQQLPKLPGFRSLRTPHETVYTGQLDALKAKTVTAETLATAGLISNAYVNVKLLSKGEVKTAVAVKLPAASQSAIANVQQAGGSFEKVARLQRPKTSTKASK
;
A
#
# COMPACT_ATOMS: atom_id res chain seq x y z
N MET A 1 11.56 -35.08 30.54
CA MET A 1 10.32 -34.92 29.77
C MET A 1 9.31 -35.92 30.25
N LYS A 2 8.22 -35.49 30.85
CA LYS A 2 7.15 -36.37 31.32
C LYS A 2 6.05 -36.46 30.29
N TYR A 3 5.26 -37.56 30.26
CA TYR A 3 4.21 -37.77 29.24
C TYR A 3 3.15 -36.66 29.19
N HIS A 4 2.88 -36.00 30.29
CA HIS A 4 1.91 -34.88 30.37
C HIS A 4 2.46 -33.54 29.88
N GLU A 5 3.77 -33.44 29.62
CA GLU A 5 4.44 -32.25 29.09
C GLU A 5 4.54 -32.27 27.54
N LEU A 6 4.06 -33.38 26.91
CA LEU A 6 4.05 -33.50 25.46
C LEU A 6 2.92 -32.64 24.86
N GLU A 7 3.29 -31.59 24.17
CA GLU A 7 2.35 -30.80 23.37
C GLU A 7 1.96 -31.56 22.11
N VAL A 8 0.86 -32.30 22.20
CA VAL A 8 0.29 -33.01 21.03
C VAL A 8 -0.71 -32.08 20.35
N SER A 9 -0.38 -31.58 19.14
CA SER A 9 -1.35 -30.90 18.31
C SER A 9 -2.48 -31.86 17.95
N ALA A 10 -3.70 -31.60 18.45
CA ALA A 10 -4.87 -32.40 18.13
C ALA A 10 -5.11 -32.42 16.62
N ALA A 11 -4.93 -33.55 15.97
CA ALA A 11 -5.27 -33.71 14.57
C ALA A 11 -6.76 -33.44 14.37
N LYS A 12 -7.12 -32.39 13.59
CA LYS A 12 -8.52 -32.10 13.25
C LYS A 12 -9.10 -33.34 12.52
N ARG A 13 -9.98 -34.09 13.18
CA ARG A 13 -10.72 -35.18 12.53
C ARG A 13 -11.65 -34.56 11.46
N THR A 14 -11.44 -34.94 10.21
CA THR A 14 -12.32 -34.55 9.11
C THR A 14 -13.68 -35.22 9.30
N LYS A 15 -14.75 -34.42 9.27
CA LYS A 15 -16.11 -34.90 9.44
C LYS A 15 -16.56 -35.70 8.20
N ARG A 16 -16.87 -36.97 8.36
CA ARG A 16 -17.37 -37.81 7.27
C ARG A 16 -18.89 -37.77 7.25
N VAL A 17 -19.47 -37.09 6.25
CA VAL A 17 -20.92 -36.93 6.06
C VAL A 17 -21.50 -38.07 5.19
N GLY A 18 -22.80 -38.35 5.32
CA GLY A 18 -23.47 -39.39 4.52
C GLY A 18 -23.05 -40.83 4.85
N ARG A 19 -22.71 -41.15 6.12
CA ARG A 19 -22.25 -42.47 6.58
C ARG A 19 -23.19 -43.08 7.62
N GLY A 20 -24.49 -42.95 7.41
CA GLY A 20 -25.54 -43.50 8.26
C GLY A 20 -26.08 -42.51 9.29
N ILE A 21 -27.26 -42.79 9.81
CA ILE A 21 -28.01 -41.92 10.72
C ILE A 21 -27.26 -41.74 12.03
N SER A 22 -26.67 -42.80 12.57
CA SER A 22 -25.93 -42.79 13.81
C SER A 22 -24.65 -41.91 13.78
N ALA A 23 -24.13 -41.55 12.57
CA ALA A 23 -22.98 -40.69 12.42
C ALA A 23 -23.32 -39.19 12.49
N GLY A 24 -24.58 -38.81 12.79
CA GLY A 24 -25.03 -37.45 13.00
C GLY A 24 -25.37 -36.66 11.73
N GLN A 25 -24.85 -37.01 10.55
CA GLN A 25 -25.18 -36.40 9.27
C GLN A 25 -25.37 -37.46 8.17
N GLY A 26 -26.29 -38.36 8.39
CA GLY A 26 -26.49 -39.53 7.55
C GLY A 26 -27.24 -39.26 6.26
N LYS A 27 -28.53 -38.87 6.33
CA LYS A 27 -29.42 -38.82 5.19
C LYS A 27 -29.12 -37.67 4.22
N THR A 28 -29.15 -36.45 4.68
CA THR A 28 -29.00 -35.24 3.83
C THR A 28 -27.58 -34.69 3.79
N ALA A 29 -26.68 -35.20 4.61
CA ALA A 29 -25.28 -34.79 4.68
C ALA A 29 -25.04 -33.26 4.87
N GLY A 30 -26.01 -32.57 5.50
CA GLY A 30 -26.01 -31.11 5.68
C GLY A 30 -26.43 -30.30 4.46
N ARG A 31 -26.91 -30.94 3.39
CA ARG A 31 -27.34 -30.23 2.15
C ARG A 31 -28.80 -29.85 2.11
N GLY A 32 -29.63 -30.34 3.05
CA GLY A 32 -31.08 -30.16 3.02
C GLY A 32 -31.78 -31.10 2.03
N THR A 33 -33.06 -30.83 1.73
CA THR A 33 -33.91 -31.76 1.01
C THR A 33 -34.00 -31.46 -0.49
N LYS A 34 -34.11 -30.22 -0.90
CA LYS A 34 -34.27 -29.77 -2.28
C LYS A 34 -33.33 -28.60 -2.57
N GLY A 35 -33.18 -28.24 -3.84
CA GLY A 35 -32.39 -27.15 -4.30
C GLY A 35 -31.16 -27.58 -5.11
N GLN A 36 -30.65 -26.67 -5.90
CA GLN A 36 -29.54 -26.91 -6.82
C GLN A 36 -28.27 -27.39 -6.08
N LYS A 37 -27.95 -26.82 -4.92
CA LYS A 37 -26.76 -27.17 -4.13
C LYS A 37 -26.82 -28.53 -3.44
N SER A 38 -28.03 -29.16 -3.36
CA SER A 38 -28.19 -30.49 -2.80
C SER A 38 -27.92 -31.61 -3.82
N ARG A 39 -27.82 -31.28 -5.11
CA ARG A 39 -27.53 -32.22 -6.19
C ARG A 39 -26.06 -32.37 -6.45
N THR A 40 -25.68 -33.44 -7.16
CA THR A 40 -24.27 -33.71 -7.53
C THR A 40 -23.80 -32.74 -8.63
N GLY A 41 -22.56 -32.29 -8.56
CA GLY A 41 -21.95 -31.52 -9.64
C GLY A 41 -22.37 -30.04 -9.76
N SER A 42 -23.32 -29.57 -8.96
CA SER A 42 -23.81 -28.20 -9.05
C SER A 42 -22.91 -27.23 -8.33
N LYS A 43 -22.04 -26.57 -9.07
CA LYS A 43 -21.27 -25.42 -8.60
C LYS A 43 -21.77 -24.15 -9.30
N SER A 44 -22.38 -23.25 -8.56
CA SER A 44 -22.64 -21.92 -9.08
C SER A 44 -21.29 -21.20 -9.29
N ARG A 45 -21.12 -20.51 -10.42
CA ARG A 45 -19.97 -19.65 -10.64
C ARG A 45 -19.90 -18.55 -9.57
N PRO A 46 -18.71 -18.13 -9.13
CA PRO A 46 -18.59 -17.02 -8.19
C PRO A 46 -19.28 -15.76 -8.70
N GLY A 47 -20.01 -15.08 -7.80
CA GLY A 47 -20.75 -13.86 -8.15
C GLY A 47 -22.07 -14.06 -8.87
N PHE A 48 -22.55 -15.31 -9.07
CA PHE A 48 -23.86 -15.55 -9.66
C PHE A 48 -24.99 -15.07 -8.73
N ALA A 49 -25.83 -14.17 -9.23
CA ALA A 49 -26.87 -13.48 -8.48
C ALA A 49 -28.29 -13.93 -8.87
N GLY A 50 -28.46 -15.22 -9.19
CA GLY A 50 -29.79 -15.80 -9.48
C GLY A 50 -30.47 -15.31 -10.76
N GLY A 51 -29.74 -14.81 -11.74
CA GLY A 51 -30.23 -14.21 -12.97
C GLY A 51 -30.27 -12.68 -12.98
N GLN A 52 -30.11 -12.06 -11.81
CA GLN A 52 -29.89 -10.63 -11.72
C GLN A 52 -28.49 -10.29 -12.25
N ASN A 53 -28.31 -9.09 -12.79
CA ASN A 53 -27.02 -8.60 -13.24
C ASN A 53 -26.02 -8.59 -12.07
N PRO A 54 -24.90 -9.34 -12.13
CA PRO A 54 -23.94 -9.41 -11.04
C PRO A 54 -23.35 -8.03 -10.71
N LEU A 55 -22.99 -7.80 -9.45
CA LEU A 55 -22.39 -6.53 -8.99
C LEU A 55 -21.21 -6.10 -9.86
N MET A 56 -20.39 -7.06 -10.29
CA MET A 56 -19.27 -6.84 -11.19
C MET A 56 -19.66 -6.15 -12.52
N GLN A 57 -20.86 -6.44 -13.03
CA GLN A 57 -21.39 -5.84 -14.26
C GLN A 57 -22.18 -4.55 -14.01
N GLN A 58 -22.66 -4.35 -12.78
CA GLN A 58 -23.37 -3.13 -12.39
C GLN A 58 -22.41 -1.96 -12.15
N LEU A 59 -21.18 -2.26 -11.73
CA LEU A 59 -20.18 -1.22 -11.47
C LEU A 59 -19.71 -0.61 -12.79
N PRO A 60 -19.64 0.73 -12.88
CA PRO A 60 -19.10 1.40 -14.05
C PRO A 60 -17.62 1.04 -14.23
N LYS A 61 -17.19 0.88 -15.47
CA LYS A 61 -15.78 0.65 -15.79
C LYS A 61 -14.95 1.87 -15.41
N LEU A 62 -13.81 1.63 -14.79
CA LEU A 62 -12.84 2.69 -14.50
C LEU A 62 -12.22 3.20 -15.82
N PRO A 63 -11.87 4.51 -15.89
CA PRO A 63 -11.26 5.10 -17.08
C PRO A 63 -9.83 4.58 -17.29
N GLY A 64 -9.68 3.53 -18.08
CA GLY A 64 -8.40 3.00 -18.57
C GLY A 64 -7.35 2.66 -17.52
N PHE A 65 -6.11 2.53 -17.98
CA PHE A 65 -4.96 2.25 -17.12
C PHE A 65 -4.46 3.54 -16.47
N ARG A 66 -4.27 3.50 -15.15
CA ARG A 66 -3.54 4.54 -14.42
C ARG A 66 -2.14 4.04 -14.10
N SER A 67 -1.15 4.89 -14.31
CA SER A 67 0.21 4.59 -13.89
C SER A 67 0.27 4.41 -12.37
N LEU A 68 0.87 3.30 -11.93
CA LEU A 68 1.16 3.05 -10.50
C LEU A 68 2.40 3.82 -10.02
N ARG A 69 3.08 4.52 -10.93
CA ARG A 69 4.25 5.33 -10.59
C ARG A 69 3.81 6.52 -9.77
N THR A 70 4.32 6.64 -8.56
CA THR A 70 4.14 7.82 -7.72
C THR A 70 4.75 9.05 -8.41
N PRO A 71 3.97 10.12 -8.63
CA PRO A 71 4.51 11.37 -9.17
C PRO A 71 5.52 11.99 -8.19
N HIS A 72 6.39 12.84 -8.72
CA HIS A 72 7.26 13.65 -7.87
C HIS A 72 6.43 14.70 -7.13
N GLU A 73 6.69 14.88 -5.85
CA GLU A 73 6.18 16.01 -5.11
C GLU A 73 7.06 17.24 -5.39
N THR A 74 6.41 18.37 -5.59
CA THR A 74 7.09 19.61 -5.96
C THR A 74 7.18 20.55 -4.77
N VAL A 75 8.37 21.11 -4.55
CA VAL A 75 8.61 22.16 -3.57
C VAL A 75 9.09 23.40 -4.32
N TYR A 76 8.71 24.57 -3.88
CA TYR A 76 9.04 25.81 -4.53
C TYR A 76 10.13 26.57 -3.78
N THR A 77 10.95 27.32 -4.54
CA THR A 77 12.06 28.10 -3.97
C THR A 77 11.62 29.08 -2.88
N GLY A 78 10.50 29.78 -3.06
CA GLY A 78 9.98 30.70 -2.05
C GLY A 78 9.52 30.05 -0.73
N GLN A 79 9.33 28.73 -0.70
CA GLN A 79 8.98 28.01 0.53
C GLN A 79 10.20 27.71 1.41
N LEU A 80 11.42 27.80 0.85
CA LEU A 80 12.66 27.51 1.56
C LEU A 80 12.93 28.49 2.70
N ASP A 81 12.59 29.76 2.50
CA ASP A 81 12.77 30.81 3.52
C ASP A 81 11.91 30.58 4.77
N ALA A 82 10.72 29.99 4.59
CA ALA A 82 9.79 29.66 5.68
C ALA A 82 10.33 28.56 6.60
N LEU A 83 11.23 27.70 6.09
CA LEU A 83 11.81 26.60 6.86
C LEU A 83 12.81 27.02 7.92
N LYS A 84 13.42 28.21 7.78
CA LYS A 84 14.48 28.74 8.69
C LYS A 84 15.61 27.76 8.96
N ALA A 85 15.81 26.77 8.07
CA ALA A 85 16.79 25.71 8.20
C ALA A 85 18.01 26.01 7.32
N LYS A 86 19.22 25.85 7.85
CA LYS A 86 20.46 26.02 7.08
C LYS A 86 20.66 24.90 6.04
N THR A 87 20.14 23.70 6.33
CA THR A 87 20.20 22.55 5.41
C THR A 87 18.80 22.03 5.16
N VAL A 88 18.40 21.93 3.89
CA VAL A 88 17.11 21.40 3.47
C VAL A 88 17.29 19.99 2.91
N THR A 89 16.72 19.01 3.62
CA THR A 89 16.67 17.60 3.24
C THR A 89 15.20 17.17 3.06
N ALA A 90 14.97 15.97 2.52
CA ALA A 90 13.62 15.43 2.43
C ALA A 90 12.95 15.27 3.82
N GLU A 91 13.74 15.00 4.85
CA GLU A 91 13.25 14.87 6.24
C GLU A 91 12.76 16.22 6.78
N THR A 92 13.54 17.29 6.60
CA THR A 92 13.14 18.63 7.04
C THR A 92 11.89 19.13 6.32
N LEU A 93 11.75 18.81 5.03
CA LEU A 93 10.56 19.14 4.25
C LEU A 93 9.32 18.35 4.72
N ALA A 94 9.49 17.07 5.10
CA ALA A 94 8.41 16.28 5.66
C ALA A 94 7.97 16.78 7.04
N THR A 95 8.92 17.15 7.89
CA THR A 95 8.63 17.73 9.23
C THR A 95 7.90 19.06 9.10
N ALA A 96 8.23 19.87 8.10
CA ALA A 96 7.55 21.12 7.79
C ALA A 96 6.18 20.92 7.08
N GLY A 97 5.80 19.71 6.72
CA GLY A 97 4.53 19.41 6.04
C GLY A 97 4.46 19.85 4.58
N LEU A 98 5.59 20.18 3.95
CA LEU A 98 5.66 20.56 2.53
C LEU A 98 5.61 19.34 1.59
N ILE A 99 5.94 18.17 2.09
CA ILE A 99 5.86 16.89 1.39
C ILE A 99 5.16 15.85 2.27
N SER A 100 4.57 14.84 1.68
CA SER A 100 3.79 13.82 2.39
C SER A 100 4.64 12.93 3.31
N ASN A 101 5.86 12.59 2.89
CA ASN A 101 6.85 11.87 3.71
C ASN A 101 8.26 11.99 3.12
N ALA A 102 9.28 11.65 3.92
CA ALA A 102 10.69 11.76 3.53
C ALA A 102 11.13 10.77 2.42
N TYR A 103 10.30 9.76 2.12
CA TYR A 103 10.61 8.72 1.14
C TYR A 103 10.07 8.99 -0.25
N VAL A 104 9.42 10.13 -0.48
CA VAL A 104 8.87 10.52 -1.78
C VAL A 104 9.95 11.14 -2.66
N ASN A 105 9.81 11.02 -3.97
CA ASN A 105 10.65 11.76 -4.89
C ASN A 105 10.25 13.24 -4.86
N VAL A 106 11.18 14.10 -4.50
CA VAL A 106 10.98 15.55 -4.42
C VAL A 106 11.71 16.24 -5.56
N LYS A 107 11.08 17.23 -6.16
CA LYS A 107 11.69 18.11 -7.16
C LYS A 107 11.52 19.56 -6.75
N LEU A 108 12.63 20.29 -6.66
CA LEU A 108 12.63 21.72 -6.43
C LEU A 108 12.36 22.48 -7.73
N LEU A 109 11.38 23.37 -7.70
CA LEU A 109 11.01 24.23 -8.83
C LEU A 109 11.18 25.70 -8.46
N SER A 110 11.54 26.51 -9.45
CA SER A 110 11.66 27.95 -9.31
C SER A 110 10.26 28.60 -9.25
N LYS A 111 9.87 29.07 -8.07
CA LYS A 111 8.71 29.93 -7.85
C LYS A 111 8.92 30.73 -6.57
N GLY A 112 9.01 32.03 -6.72
CA GLY A 112 9.37 32.95 -5.64
C GLY A 112 10.89 33.11 -5.48
N GLU A 113 11.27 34.17 -4.78
CA GLU A 113 12.66 34.50 -4.50
C GLU A 113 13.16 33.78 -3.24
N VAL A 114 14.43 33.46 -3.21
CA VAL A 114 15.13 32.93 -2.03
C VAL A 114 15.98 34.05 -1.47
N LYS A 115 15.79 34.39 -0.20
CA LYS A 115 16.54 35.45 0.49
C LYS A 115 17.64 34.92 1.38
N THR A 116 17.51 33.69 1.83
CA THR A 116 18.44 33.05 2.78
C THR A 116 19.37 32.08 2.05
N ALA A 117 20.66 32.08 2.44
CA ALA A 117 21.61 31.10 1.94
C ALA A 117 21.31 29.73 2.55
N VAL A 118 20.85 28.78 1.74
CA VAL A 118 20.44 27.45 2.20
C VAL A 118 21.16 26.36 1.40
N ALA A 119 21.66 25.34 2.10
CA ALA A 119 22.20 24.14 1.47
C ALA A 119 21.08 23.15 1.18
N VAL A 120 20.76 22.93 -0.09
CA VAL A 120 19.66 22.05 -0.52
C VAL A 120 20.18 20.70 -0.96
N LYS A 121 19.74 19.61 -0.28
CA LYS A 121 20.10 18.22 -0.57
C LYS A 121 18.86 17.44 -1.00
N LEU A 122 18.56 17.44 -2.31
CA LEU A 122 17.34 16.84 -2.87
C LEU A 122 17.65 15.98 -4.09
N PRO A 123 16.75 15.03 -4.44
CA PRO A 123 16.92 14.14 -5.60
C PRO A 123 16.91 14.86 -6.95
N ALA A 124 16.13 15.95 -7.06
CA ALA A 124 16.00 16.69 -8.31
C ALA A 124 15.69 18.16 -8.07
N ALA A 125 16.18 19.02 -8.98
CA ALA A 125 15.83 20.42 -9.06
C ALA A 125 15.77 20.86 -10.53
N SER A 126 15.05 21.93 -10.84
CA SER A 126 15.13 22.60 -12.14
C SER A 126 16.38 23.47 -12.22
N GLN A 127 16.90 23.69 -13.42
CA GLN A 127 18.08 24.55 -13.61
C GLN A 127 17.85 25.97 -13.09
N SER A 128 16.67 26.54 -13.34
CA SER A 128 16.30 27.84 -12.81
C SER A 128 16.23 27.87 -11.28
N ALA A 129 15.78 26.80 -10.62
CA ALA A 129 15.75 26.72 -9.17
C ALA A 129 17.17 26.65 -8.58
N ILE A 130 18.06 25.92 -9.23
CA ILE A 130 19.48 25.86 -8.83
C ILE A 130 20.13 27.24 -8.94
N ALA A 131 19.88 27.95 -10.06
CA ALA A 131 20.41 29.28 -10.25
C ALA A 131 19.90 30.25 -9.15
N ASN A 132 18.60 30.22 -8.82
CA ASN A 132 18.05 31.06 -7.75
C ASN A 132 18.68 30.77 -6.38
N VAL A 133 18.88 29.49 -6.04
CA VAL A 133 19.53 29.11 -4.78
C VAL A 133 20.98 29.57 -4.74
N GLN A 134 21.72 29.44 -5.85
CA GLN A 134 23.10 29.90 -5.95
C GLN A 134 23.22 31.43 -5.88
N GLN A 135 22.31 32.18 -6.51
CA GLN A 135 22.25 33.64 -6.42
C GLN A 135 22.03 34.13 -4.98
N ALA A 136 21.24 33.38 -4.20
CA ALA A 136 21.03 33.65 -2.77
C ALA A 136 22.23 33.20 -1.88
N GLY A 137 23.33 32.71 -2.47
CA GLY A 137 24.53 32.24 -1.73
C GLY A 137 24.39 30.81 -1.18
N GLY A 138 23.35 30.09 -1.57
CA GLY A 138 23.14 28.69 -1.20
C GLY A 138 23.86 27.70 -2.11
N SER A 139 23.76 26.42 -1.79
CA SER A 139 24.30 25.32 -2.60
C SER A 139 23.23 24.25 -2.88
N PHE A 140 23.32 23.60 -4.04
CA PHE A 140 22.49 22.46 -4.37
C PHE A 140 23.34 21.21 -4.54
N GLU A 141 23.02 20.16 -3.78
CA GLU A 141 23.62 18.85 -3.88
C GLU A 141 22.55 17.80 -4.26
N LYS A 142 22.81 17.07 -5.34
CA LYS A 142 21.91 16.00 -5.75
C LYS A 142 22.14 14.76 -4.90
N VAL A 143 21.20 14.42 -4.04
CA VAL A 143 21.24 13.24 -3.18
C VAL A 143 20.16 12.25 -3.61
N ALA A 144 20.48 10.95 -3.60
CA ALA A 144 19.51 9.92 -3.92
C ALA A 144 18.34 9.93 -2.92
N ARG A 145 17.17 9.56 -3.39
CA ARG A 145 15.97 9.40 -2.56
C ARG A 145 16.22 8.43 -1.41
N LEU A 146 15.76 8.75 -0.21
CA LEU A 146 15.72 7.84 0.91
C LEU A 146 14.83 6.64 0.59
N GLN A 147 15.33 5.44 0.80
CA GLN A 147 14.54 4.23 0.64
C GLN A 147 13.82 3.91 1.94
N ARG A 148 12.55 3.54 1.84
CA ARG A 148 11.80 3.05 2.99
C ARG A 148 12.46 1.76 3.49
N PRO A 149 12.74 1.60 4.79
CA PRO A 149 13.28 0.37 5.32
C PRO A 149 12.33 -0.79 4.99
N LYS A 150 12.87 -1.86 4.43
CA LYS A 150 12.09 -3.08 4.17
C LYS A 150 11.71 -3.67 5.52
N THR A 151 10.45 -3.57 5.88
CA THR A 151 9.89 -4.31 7.02
C THR A 151 9.96 -5.79 6.66
N SER A 152 10.94 -6.50 7.20
CA SER A 152 10.97 -7.96 7.10
C SER A 152 9.79 -8.47 7.92
N THR A 153 8.65 -8.68 7.30
CA THR A 153 7.58 -9.48 7.90
C THR A 153 8.14 -10.90 7.98
N LYS A 154 8.76 -11.25 9.11
CA LYS A 154 8.96 -12.66 9.44
C LYS A 154 7.57 -13.26 9.49
N ALA A 155 7.19 -13.94 8.41
CA ALA A 155 6.07 -14.85 8.45
C ALA A 155 6.45 -15.91 9.49
N SER A 156 5.86 -15.83 10.67
CA SER A 156 5.84 -16.94 11.61
C SER A 156 5.07 -18.07 10.93
N LYS A 157 5.80 -19.08 10.53
CA LYS A 157 5.27 -20.38 10.13
C LYS A 157 4.64 -21.07 11.34
#